data_83ad317e1cce68a5416089c886571e60
#
_entry.id   83ad317e1cce68a5416089c886571e60
#
_cell.length_a   1.000
_cell.length_b   1.000
_cell.length_c   1.000
_cell.angle_alpha   90.00
_cell.angle_beta   90.00
_cell.angle_gamma   90.00
#
_symmetry.space_group_name_H-M   'P 1'
#
loop_
_entity.id
_entity.type
_entity.pdbx_description
1 polymer ?
#
loop_
_entity_poly.entity_id
_entity_poly.type
_entity_poly.pdbx_seq_one_letter_code
_entity_poly.pdbx_strand_id
1 'polypeptide(L)'
;RFMEDNHGKQITLQEITDYLCISTSYFSSQFKKNTGKSFVEYLNDIRLEKVLGELRYSREKIAYIAERHGFRNQEYFTRFFKKKMGISPVKWRQQHFGKDGGSRI
;
A
#
# COMPACT_ATOMS: atom_id res chain seq x y z
N ARG A 1 1.48 2.11 -13.00
CA ARG A 1 2.92 2.17 -13.17
C ARG A 1 3.59 3.31 -12.42
N PHE A 2 3.09 4.54 -12.65
CA PHE A 2 3.63 5.65 -11.87
C PHE A 2 3.46 5.40 -10.37
N MET A 3 2.29 4.92 -9.98
CA MET A 3 2.03 4.67 -8.57
C MET A 3 2.87 3.52 -8.04
N GLU A 4 3.06 2.48 -8.82
CA GLU A 4 3.87 1.36 -8.37
C GLU A 4 5.33 1.75 -8.24
N ASP A 5 5.84 2.57 -9.16
CA ASP A 5 7.22 2.99 -9.12
C ASP A 5 7.48 3.98 -8.00
N ASN A 6 6.45 4.69 -7.54
CA ASN A 6 6.59 5.74 -6.54
C ASN A 6 5.80 5.49 -5.27
N HIS A 7 5.42 4.26 -5.01
CA HIS A 7 4.54 3.95 -3.90
C HIS A 7 5.11 4.33 -2.54
N GLY A 8 6.41 4.38 -2.40
CA GLY A 8 7.03 4.74 -1.13
C GLY A 8 7.11 6.22 -0.87
N LYS A 9 6.75 7.04 -1.84
CA LYS A 9 6.78 8.49 -1.70
C LYS A 9 5.43 9.00 -1.24
N GLN A 10 5.43 10.21 -0.70
CA GLN A 10 4.18 10.84 -0.29
C GLN A 10 3.58 11.54 -1.51
N ILE A 11 2.95 10.75 -2.35
CA ILE A 11 2.35 11.25 -3.59
C ILE A 11 1.01 11.88 -3.27
N THR A 12 0.78 13.09 -3.78
CA THR A 12 -0.51 13.74 -3.62
C THR A 12 -1.31 13.66 -4.91
N LEU A 13 -2.62 13.77 -4.76
CA LEU A 13 -3.49 13.81 -5.92
C LEU A 13 -3.13 14.98 -6.83
N GLN A 14 -2.77 16.11 -6.21
CA GLN A 14 -2.40 17.31 -6.98
C GLN A 14 -1.17 17.05 -7.84
N GLU A 15 -0.18 16.36 -7.29
CA GLU A 15 1.03 16.06 -8.05
C GLU A 15 0.75 15.22 -9.27
N ILE A 16 -0.12 14.23 -9.12
CA ILE A 16 -0.46 13.37 -10.25
C ILE A 16 -1.23 14.13 -11.31
N THR A 17 -2.21 14.94 -10.89
CA THR A 17 -3.01 15.67 -11.86
C THR A 17 -2.21 16.75 -12.55
N ASP A 18 -1.24 17.35 -11.84
CA ASP A 18 -0.33 18.29 -12.48
C ASP A 18 0.50 17.60 -13.54
N TYR A 19 1.00 16.43 -13.22
CA TYR A 19 1.79 15.65 -14.17
C TYR A 19 0.98 15.31 -15.42
N LEU A 20 -0.28 14.97 -15.24
CA LEU A 20 -1.15 14.56 -16.33
C LEU A 20 -1.85 15.75 -16.99
N CYS A 21 -1.71 16.95 -16.43
CA CYS A 21 -2.33 18.17 -16.99
C CYS A 21 -3.83 18.08 -17.04
N ILE A 22 -4.45 17.55 -15.98
CA ILE A 22 -5.90 17.47 -15.88
C ILE A 22 -6.32 17.97 -14.50
N SER A 23 -7.61 18.22 -14.33
CA SER A 23 -8.10 18.69 -13.03
C SER A 23 -8.19 17.54 -12.03
N THR A 24 -8.08 17.88 -10.73
CA THR A 24 -8.18 16.85 -9.70
C THR A 24 -9.58 16.24 -9.67
N SER A 25 -10.62 17.06 -9.88
CA SER A 25 -11.99 16.54 -9.88
C SER A 25 -12.20 15.52 -10.98
N TYR A 26 -11.73 15.86 -12.17
CA TYR A 26 -11.88 14.94 -13.29
C TYR A 26 -11.13 13.64 -13.04
N PHE A 27 -9.89 13.76 -12.59
CA PHE A 27 -9.07 12.58 -12.32
C PHE A 27 -9.72 11.69 -11.26
N SER A 28 -10.15 12.28 -10.15
CA SER A 28 -10.76 11.50 -9.07
C SER A 28 -11.99 10.74 -9.54
N SER A 29 -12.83 11.41 -10.31
CA SER A 29 -14.04 10.79 -10.82
C SER A 29 -13.72 9.63 -11.76
N GLN A 30 -12.82 9.86 -12.71
CA GLN A 30 -12.47 8.84 -13.67
C GLN A 30 -11.72 7.68 -13.00
N PHE A 31 -10.85 8.01 -12.04
CA PHE A 31 -10.08 6.98 -11.35
C PHE A 31 -11.01 6.02 -10.62
N LYS A 32 -11.96 6.56 -9.86
CA LYS A 32 -12.87 5.71 -9.12
C LYS A 32 -13.78 4.92 -10.05
N LYS A 33 -14.22 5.55 -11.13
CA LYS A 33 -15.06 4.88 -12.11
C LYS A 33 -14.35 3.69 -12.74
N ASN A 34 -13.06 3.86 -13.06
CA ASN A 34 -12.33 2.82 -13.77
C ASN A 34 -11.76 1.75 -12.86
N THR A 35 -11.41 2.10 -11.62
CA THR A 35 -10.77 1.14 -10.71
C THR A 35 -11.69 0.64 -9.61
N GLY A 36 -12.79 1.35 -9.36
CA GLY A 36 -13.68 1.00 -8.27
C GLY A 36 -13.20 1.47 -6.92
N LYS A 37 -12.04 2.14 -6.84
CA LYS A 37 -11.47 2.60 -5.58
C LYS A 37 -11.03 4.05 -5.69
N SER A 38 -10.99 4.73 -4.54
CA SER A 38 -10.41 6.05 -4.52
C SER A 38 -8.91 5.96 -4.78
N PHE A 39 -8.33 7.10 -5.15
CA PHE A 39 -6.89 7.15 -5.39
C PHE A 39 -6.10 6.73 -4.14
N VAL A 40 -6.51 7.23 -2.98
CA VAL A 40 -5.80 6.92 -1.74
C VAL A 40 -5.87 5.44 -1.42
N GLU A 41 -7.04 4.85 -1.56
CA GLU A 41 -7.17 3.42 -1.27
C GLU A 41 -6.35 2.58 -2.24
N TYR A 42 -6.37 2.94 -3.51
CA TYR A 42 -5.62 2.21 -4.52
C TYR A 42 -4.12 2.27 -4.22
N LEU A 43 -3.62 3.46 -3.89
CA LEU A 43 -2.21 3.62 -3.57
C LEU A 43 -1.83 2.83 -2.31
N ASN A 44 -2.67 2.88 -1.29
CA ASN A 44 -2.39 2.14 -0.07
C ASN A 44 -2.44 0.63 -0.29
N ASP A 45 -3.28 0.17 -1.20
CA ASP A 45 -3.30 -1.26 -1.52
C ASP A 45 -1.97 -1.68 -2.18
N ILE A 46 -1.42 -0.84 -3.04
CA ILE A 46 -0.12 -1.12 -3.63
C ILE A 46 0.96 -1.15 -2.55
N ARG A 47 0.94 -0.15 -1.67
CA ARG A 47 1.90 -0.10 -0.58
C ARG A 47 1.82 -1.33 0.31
N LEU A 48 0.59 -1.75 0.60
CA LEU A 48 0.39 -2.93 1.44
C LEU A 48 0.96 -4.18 0.78
N GLU A 49 0.73 -4.34 -0.50
CA GLU A 49 1.25 -5.49 -1.22
C GLU A 49 2.77 -5.58 -1.11
N LYS A 50 3.44 -4.42 -1.23
CA LYS A 50 4.90 -4.40 -1.11
C LYS A 50 5.34 -4.72 0.32
N VAL A 51 4.59 -4.22 1.31
CA VAL A 51 4.88 -4.54 2.70
C VAL A 51 4.75 -6.04 2.95
N LEU A 52 3.68 -6.65 2.44
CA LEU A 52 3.48 -8.07 2.63
C LEU A 52 4.64 -8.88 2.06
N GLY A 53 5.14 -8.48 0.91
CA GLY A 53 6.28 -9.16 0.32
C GLY A 53 7.50 -9.13 1.21
N GLU A 54 7.78 -7.97 1.82
CA GLU A 54 8.94 -7.87 2.70
C GLU A 54 8.71 -8.59 4.02
N LEU A 55 7.49 -8.56 4.54
CA LEU A 55 7.22 -9.25 5.81
C LEU A 55 7.50 -10.74 5.71
N ARG A 56 7.33 -11.30 4.54
CA ARG A 56 7.57 -12.73 4.37
C ARG A 56 9.03 -13.11 4.47
N TYR A 57 9.92 -12.21 4.08
CA TYR A 57 11.33 -12.58 3.92
C TYR A 57 12.30 -11.74 4.71
N SER A 58 11.85 -10.67 5.34
CA SER A 58 12.74 -9.78 6.08
C SER A 58 12.42 -9.84 7.57
N ARG A 59 13.47 -9.79 8.40
CA ARG A 59 13.29 -9.74 9.85
C ARG A 59 13.38 -8.32 10.38
N GLU A 60 13.43 -7.34 9.49
CA GLU A 60 13.47 -5.96 9.92
C GLU A 60 12.20 -5.60 10.68
N LYS A 61 12.30 -4.56 11.49
CA LYS A 61 11.13 -4.09 12.24
C LYS A 61 10.01 -3.71 11.29
N ILE A 62 8.80 -4.10 11.66
CA ILE A 62 7.64 -3.84 10.83
C ILE A 62 7.46 -2.36 10.58
N ALA A 63 7.75 -1.52 11.59
CA ALA A 63 7.63 -0.08 11.43
C ALA A 63 8.55 0.44 10.31
N TYR A 64 9.75 -0.09 10.21
CA TYR A 64 10.69 0.34 9.17
C TYR A 64 10.19 -0.09 7.79
N ILE A 65 9.70 -1.32 7.70
CA ILE A 65 9.18 -1.81 6.44
C ILE A 65 7.99 -0.98 5.98
N ALA A 66 7.07 -0.70 6.90
CA ALA A 66 5.90 0.09 6.56
C ALA A 66 6.28 1.49 6.09
N GLU A 67 7.23 2.12 6.78
CA GLU A 67 7.64 3.47 6.42
C GLU A 67 8.34 3.50 5.07
N ARG A 68 9.14 2.49 4.80
CA ARG A 68 9.84 2.40 3.52
C ARG A 68 8.87 2.40 2.35
N HIS A 69 7.71 1.81 2.55
CA HIS A 69 6.72 1.70 1.50
C HIS A 69 5.63 2.75 1.59
N GLY A 70 5.84 3.80 2.38
CA GLY A 70 4.98 4.97 2.34
C GLY A 70 4.00 5.14 3.47
N PHE A 71 3.97 4.21 4.42
CA PHE A 71 3.08 4.34 5.57
C PHE A 71 3.83 5.09 6.67
N ARG A 72 3.63 6.39 6.75
CA ARG A 72 4.36 7.19 7.71
C ARG A 72 3.74 7.21 9.10
N ASN A 73 2.44 6.95 9.20
CA ASN A 73 1.74 6.93 10.48
C ASN A 73 1.54 5.48 10.90
N GLN A 74 2.16 5.09 12.02
CA GLN A 74 2.12 3.69 12.44
C GLN A 74 0.73 3.25 12.89
N GLU A 75 -0.02 4.15 13.55
CA GLU A 75 -1.37 3.79 13.96
C GLU A 75 -2.26 3.58 12.74
N TYR A 76 -2.13 4.47 11.77
CA TYR A 76 -2.91 4.32 10.55
C TYR A 76 -2.55 3.02 9.82
N PHE A 77 -1.26 2.74 9.73
CA PHE A 77 -0.80 1.52 9.09
C PHE A 77 -1.39 0.29 9.75
N THR A 78 -1.33 0.24 11.07
CA THR A 78 -1.83 -0.91 11.80
C THR A 78 -3.32 -1.11 11.58
N ARG A 79 -4.09 -0.03 11.64
CA ARG A 79 -5.54 -0.11 11.40
C ARG A 79 -5.83 -0.56 9.97
N PHE A 80 -5.13 0.02 9.01
CA PHE A 80 -5.33 -0.32 7.61
C PHE A 80 -5.00 -1.78 7.37
N PHE A 81 -3.87 -2.23 7.92
CA PHE A 81 -3.44 -3.61 7.76
C PHE A 81 -4.48 -4.58 8.32
N LYS A 82 -4.93 -4.32 9.55
CA LYS A 82 -5.91 -5.22 10.17
C LYS A 82 -7.22 -5.22 9.40
N LYS A 83 -7.61 -4.08 8.88
CA LYS A 83 -8.84 -4.01 8.09
C LYS A 83 -8.73 -4.85 6.83
N LYS A 84 -7.59 -4.80 6.16
CA LYS A 84 -7.42 -5.51 4.90
C LYS A 84 -7.08 -6.99 5.10
N MET A 85 -6.26 -7.30 6.08
CA MET A 85 -5.75 -8.66 6.25
C MET A 85 -6.46 -9.44 7.35
N GLY A 86 -7.21 -8.77 8.21
CA GLY A 86 -7.96 -9.44 9.25
C GLY A 86 -7.20 -9.71 10.53
N ILE A 87 -5.89 -9.58 10.52
CA ILE A 87 -5.06 -9.79 11.71
C ILE A 87 -3.96 -8.74 11.73
N SER A 88 -3.26 -8.64 12.86
CA SER A 88 -2.20 -7.66 13.01
C SER A 88 -0.99 -7.99 12.13
N PRO A 89 -0.17 -6.99 11.83
CA PRO A 89 1.05 -7.26 11.06
C PRO A 89 1.97 -8.28 11.71
N VAL A 90 2.09 -8.24 13.04
CA VAL A 90 2.94 -9.17 13.75
C VAL A 90 2.44 -10.59 13.56
N LYS A 91 1.14 -10.80 13.77
CA LYS A 91 0.58 -12.14 13.61
C LYS A 91 0.66 -12.62 12.18
N TRP A 92 0.43 -11.72 11.23
CA TRP A 92 0.51 -12.08 9.84
C TRP A 92 1.93 -12.56 9.48
N ARG A 93 2.96 -11.83 9.95
CA ARG A 93 4.33 -12.23 9.69
C ARG A 93 4.62 -13.61 10.29
N GLN A 94 4.18 -13.83 11.51
CA GLN A 94 4.40 -15.11 12.16
C GLN A 94 3.83 -16.27 11.35
N GLN A 95 2.69 -16.05 10.73
CA GLN A 95 2.03 -17.10 9.95
C GLN A 95 2.63 -17.30 8.59
N HIS A 96 3.25 -16.27 8.03
CA HIS A 96 3.67 -16.32 6.63
C HIS A 96 5.19 -16.20 6.42
N PHE A 97 5.95 -16.00 7.46
CA PHE A 97 7.38 -15.79 7.29
C PHE A 97 8.02 -16.99 6.59
N GLY A 98 8.77 -16.70 5.55
CA GLY A 98 9.48 -17.73 4.81
C GLY A 98 8.61 -18.52 3.85
N LYS A 99 7.35 -18.17 3.71
CA LYS A 99 6.43 -18.92 2.85
C LYS A 99 6.07 -18.10 1.62
N ASP A 100 5.97 -18.79 0.50
CA ASP A 100 5.53 -18.14 -0.72
C ASP A 100 4.08 -17.74 -0.61
N GLY A 101 3.74 -16.65 -1.28
CA GLY A 101 2.40 -16.13 -1.15
C GLY A 101 1.31 -17.08 -1.54
N GLY A 102 1.50 -17.80 -2.55
CA GLY A 102 0.48 -18.71 -3.02
C GLY A 102 0.57 -20.09 -2.49
N SER A 103 1.56 -20.38 -1.88
CA SER A 103 1.96 -21.55 -1.51
C SER A 103 1.33 -22.74 -1.44
N ARG A 104 1.35 -23.05 -1.76
CA ARG A 104 1.06 -23.87 -1.88
C ARG A 104 1.40 -24.78 -2.27
N ILE A 105 1.83 -25.06 -2.31
CA ILE A 105 2.07 -25.82 -2.69
C ILE A 105 2.07 -26.42 -2.70
#